data_951a19eca4a2f221e0997af1600876f7
#
_entry.id   951a19eca4a2f221e0997af1600876f7
#
_cell.length_a   1.000
_cell.length_b   1.000
_cell.length_c   1.000
_cell.angle_alpha   90.00
_cell.angle_beta   90.00
_cell.angle_gamma   90.00
#
_symmetry.space_group_name_H-M   'P 1'
#
loop_
_entity.id
_entity.type
_entity.pdbx_description
1 polymer ?
#
loop_
_entity_poly.entity_id
_entity_poly.type
_entity_poly.pdbx_seq_one_letter_code
_entity_poly.pdbx_strand_id
1 'polypeptide(L)'
;LRLIPARGSKGERLFSALLAAGPVYIKLGQILSTRSDFFDDEIIHELTKFQSNLPTFDSRIAVKIIEDDLGKPIDELFESFQRKPLAAASIAQVHEAVLFSGEDVVVKVIRPNIQKEITKNLGLIKLISKLLDFLLVDAQRLQLKELVQEYEIVIQGEVDLKRESANTRLTAEYFENSNLLYVPKVFSELSGSQTLTIEKIKGVPITDFETLDLSLIHISEPTRQLC
;
A
#
# COMPACT_ATOMS: atom_id res chain seq x y z
N LEU A 1 -7.93 7.66 -23.09
CA LEU A 1 -7.25 8.81 -22.47
C LEU A 1 -8.33 9.73 -21.90
N ARG A 2 -8.56 9.70 -20.58
CA ARG A 2 -9.35 10.75 -19.91
C ARG A 2 -8.54 12.04 -20.05
N LEU A 3 -9.14 13.04 -20.68
CA LEU A 3 -8.53 14.38 -20.79
C LEU A 3 -8.30 14.92 -19.36
N ILE A 4 -7.04 15.25 -19.08
CA ILE A 4 -6.66 15.94 -17.84
C ILE A 4 -7.34 17.30 -17.88
N PRO A 5 -8.09 17.69 -16.85
CA PRO A 5 -8.76 18.98 -16.86
C PRO A 5 -7.73 20.10 -17.02
N ALA A 6 -7.95 20.98 -18.00
CA ALA A 6 -7.09 22.13 -18.23
C ALA A 6 -7.25 23.21 -17.14
N ARG A 7 -8.26 23.06 -16.27
CA ARG A 7 -8.56 23.94 -15.13
C ARG A 7 -8.19 23.25 -13.83
N GLY A 8 -7.55 23.99 -12.93
CA GLY A 8 -7.08 23.50 -11.64
C GLY A 8 -5.66 23.94 -11.34
N SER A 9 -5.26 23.80 -10.08
CA SER A 9 -3.91 24.08 -9.62
C SER A 9 -2.87 23.14 -10.23
N LYS A 10 -1.59 23.43 -10.07
CA LYS A 10 -0.51 22.54 -10.56
C LYS A 10 -0.58 21.18 -9.87
N GLY A 11 -0.85 21.15 -8.55
CA GLY A 11 -1.01 19.94 -7.76
C GLY A 11 -2.20 19.09 -8.22
N GLU A 12 -3.39 19.68 -8.40
CA GLU A 12 -4.58 18.99 -8.90
C GLU A 12 -4.38 18.36 -10.28
N ARG A 13 -3.68 19.06 -11.15
CA ARG A 13 -3.37 18.56 -12.50
C ARG A 13 -2.40 17.37 -12.45
N LEU A 14 -1.35 17.46 -11.62
CA LEU A 14 -0.40 16.37 -11.41
C LEU A 14 -1.09 15.16 -10.78
N PHE A 15 -1.86 15.36 -9.73
CA PHE A 15 -2.66 14.30 -9.10
C PHE A 15 -3.56 13.59 -10.12
N SER A 16 -4.33 14.35 -10.89
CA SER A 16 -5.23 13.81 -11.92
C SER A 16 -4.48 13.04 -13.01
N ALA A 17 -3.30 13.53 -13.41
CA ALA A 17 -2.45 12.86 -14.39
C ALA A 17 -1.93 11.51 -13.88
N LEU A 18 -1.40 11.48 -12.65
CA LEU A 18 -0.88 10.25 -12.03
C LEU A 18 -2.00 9.24 -11.79
N LEU A 19 -3.18 9.71 -11.33
CA LEU A 19 -4.35 8.86 -11.14
C LEU A 19 -4.81 8.22 -12.46
N ALA A 20 -4.87 8.99 -13.54
CA ALA A 20 -5.24 8.52 -14.87
C ALA A 20 -4.20 7.56 -15.48
N ALA A 21 -2.94 7.73 -15.13
CA ALA A 21 -1.83 6.88 -15.61
C ALA A 21 -1.81 5.50 -14.94
N GLY A 22 -2.46 5.34 -13.78
CA GLY A 22 -2.71 4.04 -13.16
C GLY A 22 -1.82 3.70 -11.96
N PRO A 23 -1.90 2.44 -11.46
CA PRO A 23 -1.36 2.01 -10.17
C PRO A 23 0.11 2.34 -9.93
N VAL A 24 0.94 2.15 -10.94
CA VAL A 24 2.40 2.43 -10.90
C VAL A 24 2.65 3.91 -10.63
N TYR A 25 1.93 4.80 -11.31
CA TYR A 25 2.09 6.25 -11.12
C TYR A 25 1.42 6.76 -9.83
N ILE A 26 0.35 6.11 -9.37
CA ILE A 26 -0.23 6.37 -8.05
C ILE A 26 0.82 6.11 -6.96
N LYS A 27 1.55 4.98 -7.03
CA LYS A 27 2.62 4.66 -6.08
C LYS A 27 3.78 5.66 -6.18
N LEU A 28 4.13 6.09 -7.38
CA LEU A 28 5.10 7.17 -7.56
C LEU A 28 4.62 8.45 -6.85
N GLY A 29 3.36 8.83 -7.03
CA GLY A 29 2.75 9.99 -6.36
C GLY A 29 2.78 9.88 -4.83
N GLN A 30 2.55 8.67 -4.27
CA GLN A 30 2.69 8.41 -2.83
C GLN A 30 4.10 8.68 -2.33
N ILE A 31 5.13 8.23 -3.06
CA ILE A 31 6.54 8.50 -2.69
C ILE A 31 6.86 9.98 -2.84
N LEU A 32 6.44 10.61 -3.92
CA LEU A 32 6.67 12.04 -4.14
C LEU A 32 5.98 12.92 -3.08
N SER A 33 4.84 12.46 -2.50
CA SER A 33 4.15 13.19 -1.43
C SER A 33 4.95 13.30 -0.13
N THR A 34 5.99 12.49 0.06
CA THR A 34 6.88 12.55 1.23
C THR A 34 8.14 13.38 0.97
N ARG A 35 8.31 13.91 -0.23
CA ARG A 35 9.51 14.62 -0.67
C ARG A 35 9.24 16.12 -0.80
N SER A 36 9.13 16.81 0.34
CA SER A 36 8.97 18.27 0.41
C SER A 36 10.18 19.06 -0.10
N ASP A 37 11.31 18.39 -0.33
CA ASP A 37 12.50 18.95 -0.95
C ASP A 37 12.37 19.13 -2.49
N PHE A 38 11.36 18.47 -3.12
CA PHE A 38 11.16 18.51 -4.57
C PHE A 38 9.99 19.40 -5.01
N PHE A 39 8.98 19.55 -4.17
CA PHE A 39 7.73 20.17 -4.57
C PHE A 39 7.24 21.18 -3.53
N ASP A 40 6.55 22.20 -4.04
CA ASP A 40 5.84 23.18 -3.21
C ASP A 40 4.72 22.50 -2.39
N ASP A 41 4.38 23.06 -1.23
CA ASP A 41 3.39 22.53 -0.29
C ASP A 41 2.03 22.23 -0.96
N GLU A 42 1.62 23.02 -1.94
CA GLU A 42 0.41 22.82 -2.72
C GLU A 42 0.41 21.47 -3.44
N ILE A 43 1.53 21.12 -4.08
CA ILE A 43 1.68 19.85 -4.81
C ILE A 43 1.73 18.70 -3.82
N ILE A 44 2.48 18.83 -2.73
CA ILE A 44 2.57 17.81 -1.67
C ILE A 44 1.18 17.52 -1.09
N HIS A 45 0.42 18.57 -0.75
CA HIS A 45 -0.94 18.42 -0.23
C HIS A 45 -1.85 17.63 -1.18
N GLU A 46 -1.79 17.91 -2.48
CA GLU A 46 -2.59 17.16 -3.46
C GLU A 46 -2.14 15.71 -3.60
N LEU A 47 -0.82 15.45 -3.63
CA LEU A 47 -0.28 14.10 -3.74
C LEU A 47 -0.55 13.24 -2.48
N THR A 48 -0.70 13.85 -1.31
CA THR A 48 -1.05 13.14 -0.07
C THR A 48 -2.41 12.44 -0.17
N LYS A 49 -3.31 12.90 -1.04
CA LYS A 49 -4.60 12.24 -1.31
C LYS A 49 -4.45 10.81 -1.85
N PHE A 50 -3.29 10.45 -2.40
CA PHE A 50 -3.01 9.06 -2.81
C PHE A 50 -2.83 8.07 -1.65
N GLN A 51 -2.75 8.54 -0.41
CA GLN A 51 -2.64 7.68 0.77
C GLN A 51 -3.99 7.04 1.15
N SER A 52 -5.10 7.49 0.57
CA SER A 52 -6.45 7.01 0.89
C SER A 52 -7.33 6.85 -0.35
N ASN A 53 -8.34 5.98 -0.25
CA ASN A 53 -9.45 5.84 -1.22
C ASN A 53 -9.04 5.57 -2.67
N LEU A 54 -8.15 4.61 -2.89
CA LEU A 54 -7.76 4.20 -4.23
C LEU A 54 -8.84 3.32 -4.90
N PRO A 55 -8.95 3.34 -6.25
CA PRO A 55 -9.94 2.56 -6.95
C PRO A 55 -9.70 1.04 -6.78
N THR A 56 -10.78 0.32 -6.49
CA THR A 56 -10.78 -1.14 -6.42
C THR A 56 -10.80 -1.75 -7.83
N PHE A 57 -10.40 -3.03 -7.95
CA PHE A 57 -10.66 -3.84 -9.13
C PHE A 57 -11.78 -4.87 -8.87
N ASP A 58 -12.28 -5.53 -9.91
CA ASP A 58 -13.42 -6.45 -9.79
C ASP A 58 -13.09 -7.60 -8.82
N SER A 59 -13.93 -7.77 -7.81
CA SER A 59 -13.77 -8.80 -6.77
C SER A 59 -13.84 -10.23 -7.32
N ARG A 60 -14.49 -10.45 -8.47
CA ARG A 60 -14.48 -11.76 -9.14
C ARG A 60 -13.08 -12.11 -9.64
N ILE A 61 -12.32 -11.09 -10.06
CA ILE A 61 -10.92 -11.27 -10.46
C ILE A 61 -10.06 -11.55 -9.21
N ALA A 62 -10.33 -10.86 -8.09
CA ALA A 62 -9.64 -11.13 -6.83
C ALA A 62 -9.84 -12.57 -6.36
N VAL A 63 -11.09 -13.05 -6.34
CA VAL A 63 -11.41 -14.46 -5.99
C VAL A 63 -10.64 -15.43 -6.90
N LYS A 64 -10.67 -15.19 -8.22
CA LYS A 64 -9.96 -16.06 -9.16
C LYS A 64 -8.45 -16.08 -8.91
N ILE A 65 -7.84 -14.92 -8.60
CA ILE A 65 -6.40 -14.86 -8.26
C ILE A 65 -6.10 -15.68 -7.01
N ILE A 66 -6.95 -15.57 -5.96
CA ILE A 66 -6.79 -16.36 -4.73
C ILE A 66 -6.86 -17.86 -5.04
N GLU A 67 -7.89 -18.29 -5.78
CA GLU A 67 -8.12 -19.70 -6.15
C GLU A 67 -6.97 -20.25 -7.00
N ASP A 68 -6.51 -19.48 -8.00
CA ASP A 68 -5.39 -19.87 -8.86
C ASP A 68 -4.06 -19.93 -8.09
N ASP A 69 -3.82 -19.03 -7.14
CA ASP A 69 -2.58 -18.93 -6.34
C ASP A 69 -2.50 -19.99 -5.23
N LEU A 70 -3.66 -20.33 -4.61
CA LEU A 70 -3.74 -21.30 -3.50
C LEU A 70 -4.22 -22.70 -3.93
N GLY A 71 -4.65 -22.86 -5.19
CA GLY A 71 -5.01 -24.15 -5.79
C GLY A 71 -6.31 -24.78 -5.28
N LYS A 72 -7.19 -24.01 -4.63
CA LYS A 72 -8.48 -24.46 -4.08
C LYS A 72 -9.57 -23.42 -4.30
N PRO A 73 -10.84 -23.82 -4.41
CA PRO A 73 -11.98 -22.91 -4.41
C PRO A 73 -12.04 -22.06 -3.15
N ILE A 74 -12.59 -20.85 -3.26
CA ILE A 74 -12.67 -19.90 -2.14
C ILE A 74 -13.43 -20.48 -0.94
N ASP A 75 -14.48 -21.25 -1.19
CA ASP A 75 -15.33 -21.86 -0.18
C ASP A 75 -14.65 -23.04 0.56
N GLU A 76 -13.54 -23.56 0.03
CA GLU A 76 -12.69 -24.54 0.70
C GLU A 76 -11.51 -23.90 1.46
N LEU A 77 -11.22 -22.62 1.16
CA LEU A 77 -10.15 -21.87 1.80
C LEU A 77 -10.64 -21.13 3.05
N PHE A 78 -11.87 -20.61 3.00
CA PHE A 78 -12.44 -19.77 4.05
C PHE A 78 -13.87 -20.19 4.37
N GLU A 79 -14.27 -20.13 5.65
CA GLU A 79 -15.65 -20.32 6.08
C GLU A 79 -16.55 -19.21 5.51
N SER A 80 -16.05 -17.97 5.49
CA SER A 80 -16.69 -16.86 4.80
C SER A 80 -15.66 -15.94 4.17
N PHE A 81 -15.99 -15.36 3.01
CA PHE A 81 -15.16 -14.41 2.29
C PHE A 81 -15.99 -13.22 1.82
N GLN A 82 -15.58 -12.00 2.25
CA GLN A 82 -16.27 -10.77 1.87
C GLN A 82 -15.80 -10.31 0.48
N ARG A 83 -16.73 -10.39 -0.50
CA ARG A 83 -16.41 -9.95 -1.88
C ARG A 83 -16.18 -8.46 -1.99
N LYS A 84 -16.86 -7.63 -1.15
CA LYS A 84 -16.58 -6.20 -1.09
C LYS A 84 -15.22 -5.99 -0.42
N PRO A 85 -14.25 -5.34 -1.08
CA PRO A 85 -12.96 -5.10 -0.46
C PRO A 85 -13.09 -4.15 0.74
N LEU A 86 -12.34 -4.45 1.80
CA LEU A 86 -12.17 -3.61 2.98
C LEU A 86 -11.38 -2.34 2.63
N ALA A 87 -10.33 -2.51 1.85
CA ALA A 87 -9.44 -1.43 1.43
C ALA A 87 -8.82 -1.71 0.06
N ALA A 88 -8.39 -0.63 -0.61
CA ALA A 88 -7.63 -0.72 -1.84
C ALA A 88 -6.33 0.06 -1.71
N ALA A 89 -5.22 -0.61 -2.03
CA ALA A 89 -3.90 -0.02 -2.18
C ALA A 89 -3.58 0.23 -3.66
N SER A 90 -2.45 0.90 -3.94
CA SER A 90 -2.00 1.17 -5.31
C SER A 90 -1.88 -0.11 -6.14
N ILE A 91 -1.27 -1.16 -5.58
CA ILE A 91 -0.96 -2.41 -6.30
C ILE A 91 -1.72 -3.65 -5.80
N ALA A 92 -2.55 -3.51 -4.77
CA ALA A 92 -3.32 -4.62 -4.17
C ALA A 92 -4.69 -4.15 -3.68
N GLN A 93 -5.54 -5.08 -3.30
CA GLN A 93 -6.71 -4.82 -2.46
C GLN A 93 -6.81 -5.84 -1.34
N VAL A 94 -7.55 -5.51 -0.31
CA VAL A 94 -7.68 -6.30 0.92
C VAL A 94 -9.14 -6.67 1.10
N HIS A 95 -9.40 -7.96 1.37
CA HIS A 95 -10.71 -8.49 1.68
C HIS A 95 -10.74 -9.04 3.10
N GLU A 96 -11.90 -9.02 3.73
CA GLU A 96 -12.13 -9.70 4.99
C GLU A 96 -12.55 -11.14 4.74
N ALA A 97 -12.11 -12.04 5.61
CA ALA A 97 -12.53 -13.42 5.60
C ALA A 97 -12.55 -14.00 7.03
N VAL A 98 -13.21 -15.14 7.20
CA VAL A 98 -13.21 -15.92 8.44
C VAL A 98 -12.68 -17.32 8.10
N LEU A 99 -11.77 -17.82 8.90
CA LEU A 99 -11.24 -19.18 8.77
C LEU A 99 -12.22 -20.19 9.36
N PHE A 100 -12.13 -21.45 8.95
CA PHE A 100 -12.91 -22.56 9.57
C PHE A 100 -12.60 -22.75 11.07
N SER A 101 -11.49 -22.23 11.56
CA SER A 101 -11.14 -22.16 12.98
C SER A 101 -11.86 -21.03 13.73
N GLY A 102 -12.61 -20.14 13.02
CA GLY A 102 -13.31 -18.99 13.56
C GLY A 102 -12.46 -17.71 13.70
N GLU A 103 -11.21 -17.73 13.24
CA GLU A 103 -10.32 -16.56 13.26
C GLU A 103 -10.70 -15.55 12.18
N ASP A 104 -10.83 -14.27 12.57
CA ASP A 104 -11.00 -13.16 11.62
C ASP A 104 -9.66 -12.86 10.93
N VAL A 105 -9.65 -12.82 9.59
CA VAL A 105 -8.44 -12.56 8.79
C VAL A 105 -8.70 -11.49 7.73
N VAL A 106 -7.63 -10.92 7.22
CA VAL A 106 -7.63 -10.11 6.02
C VAL A 106 -6.77 -10.78 4.95
N VAL A 107 -7.29 -10.77 3.73
CA VAL A 107 -6.65 -11.37 2.56
C VAL A 107 -6.25 -10.25 1.60
N LYS A 108 -4.96 -10.00 1.50
CA LYS A 108 -4.36 -9.06 0.56
C LYS A 108 -4.13 -9.76 -0.77
N VAL A 109 -4.62 -9.18 -1.86
CA VAL A 109 -4.55 -9.74 -3.21
C VAL A 109 -3.93 -8.73 -4.16
N ILE A 110 -2.89 -9.13 -4.88
CA ILE A 110 -2.21 -8.29 -5.88
C ILE A 110 -3.13 -8.02 -7.07
N ARG A 111 -3.06 -6.80 -7.61
CA ARG A 111 -3.80 -6.43 -8.84
C ARG A 111 -3.39 -7.32 -10.02
N PRO A 112 -4.36 -7.71 -10.87
CA PRO A 112 -4.05 -8.51 -12.05
C PRO A 112 -3.05 -7.79 -12.97
N ASN A 113 -2.12 -8.55 -13.54
CA ASN A 113 -1.10 -8.07 -14.50
C ASN A 113 -0.17 -6.96 -13.99
N ILE A 114 -0.17 -6.64 -12.70
CA ILE A 114 0.60 -5.52 -12.15
C ILE A 114 2.10 -5.63 -12.45
N GLN A 115 2.67 -6.84 -12.44
CA GLN A 115 4.09 -7.05 -12.75
C GLN A 115 4.46 -6.60 -14.17
N LYS A 116 3.58 -6.87 -15.15
CA LYS A 116 3.77 -6.40 -16.54
C LYS A 116 3.64 -4.89 -16.65
N GLU A 117 2.69 -4.31 -15.92
CA GLU A 117 2.51 -2.86 -15.86
C GLU A 117 3.71 -2.18 -15.22
N ILE A 118 4.25 -2.72 -14.13
CA ILE A 118 5.46 -2.19 -13.47
C ILE A 118 6.62 -2.19 -14.45
N THR A 119 6.93 -3.33 -15.09
CA THR A 119 8.05 -3.43 -16.03
C THR A 119 7.93 -2.42 -17.17
N LYS A 120 6.74 -2.30 -17.77
CA LYS A 120 6.48 -1.36 -18.87
C LYS A 120 6.63 0.10 -18.43
N ASN A 121 6.02 0.45 -17.30
CA ASN A 121 5.98 1.83 -16.84
C ASN A 121 7.30 2.29 -16.23
N LEU A 122 8.06 1.41 -15.57
CA LEU A 122 9.43 1.71 -15.13
C LEU A 122 10.35 2.05 -16.31
N GLY A 123 10.23 1.34 -17.42
CA GLY A 123 10.97 1.67 -18.65
C GLY A 123 10.70 3.10 -19.13
N LEU A 124 9.42 3.51 -19.11
CA LEU A 124 9.03 4.87 -19.50
C LEU A 124 9.51 5.92 -18.49
N ILE A 125 9.37 5.66 -17.19
CA ILE A 125 9.84 6.56 -16.12
C ILE A 125 11.35 6.78 -16.22
N LYS A 126 12.14 5.70 -16.44
CA LYS A 126 13.59 5.76 -16.66
C LYS A 126 13.96 6.57 -17.91
N LEU A 127 13.18 6.45 -18.97
CA LEU A 127 13.40 7.22 -20.20
C LEU A 127 13.13 8.71 -19.97
N ILE A 128 12.02 9.03 -19.31
CA ILE A 128 11.66 10.41 -18.97
C ILE A 128 12.71 11.04 -18.04
N SER A 129 13.17 10.32 -17.01
CA SER A 129 14.19 10.87 -16.11
C SER A 129 15.49 11.21 -16.84
N LYS A 130 15.95 10.33 -17.74
CA LYS A 130 17.14 10.59 -18.56
C LYS A 130 16.95 11.81 -19.48
N LEU A 131 15.76 11.98 -20.05
CA LEU A 131 15.46 13.13 -20.91
C LEU A 131 15.45 14.43 -20.10
N LEU A 132 14.86 14.41 -18.90
CA LEU A 132 14.86 15.56 -18.00
C LEU A 132 16.27 15.92 -17.52
N ASP A 133 17.10 14.93 -17.17
CA ASP A 133 18.52 15.13 -16.81
C ASP A 133 19.31 15.79 -17.94
N PHE A 134 18.95 15.50 -19.19
CA PHE A 134 19.62 16.10 -20.36
C PHE A 134 19.11 17.53 -20.65
N LEU A 135 17.82 17.80 -20.46
CA LEU A 135 17.19 19.05 -20.86
C LEU A 135 17.23 20.14 -19.77
N LEU A 136 17.26 19.75 -18.50
CA LEU A 136 17.16 20.67 -17.37
C LEU A 136 18.49 20.79 -16.66
N VAL A 137 19.06 22.00 -16.62
CA VAL A 137 20.33 22.30 -15.91
C VAL A 137 20.20 21.99 -14.41
N ASP A 138 19.02 22.21 -13.83
CA ASP A 138 18.74 21.95 -12.41
C ASP A 138 18.37 20.48 -12.10
N ALA A 139 18.20 19.61 -13.09
CA ALA A 139 17.83 18.21 -12.90
C ALA A 139 18.90 17.44 -12.08
N GLN A 140 20.16 17.82 -12.20
CA GLN A 140 21.26 17.22 -11.41
C GLN A 140 21.09 17.47 -9.91
N ARG A 141 20.47 18.58 -9.49
CA ARG A 141 20.14 18.85 -8.07
C ARG A 141 19.04 17.93 -7.56
N LEU A 142 18.14 17.51 -8.46
CA LEU A 142 16.99 16.70 -8.10
C LEU A 142 17.32 15.19 -8.01
N GLN A 143 18.52 14.78 -8.42
CA GLN A 143 18.96 13.38 -8.37
C GLN A 143 17.89 12.41 -8.91
N LEU A 144 17.28 12.75 -10.07
CA LEU A 144 16.13 12.01 -10.63
C LEU A 144 16.46 10.53 -10.88
N LYS A 145 17.70 10.23 -11.20
CA LYS A 145 18.14 8.85 -11.44
C LYS A 145 18.10 8.03 -10.16
N GLU A 146 18.57 8.56 -9.06
CA GLU A 146 18.56 7.96 -7.73
C GLU A 146 17.12 7.77 -7.25
N LEU A 147 16.27 8.78 -7.41
CA LEU A 147 14.85 8.70 -7.10
C LEU A 147 14.14 7.57 -7.86
N VAL A 148 14.43 7.42 -9.17
CA VAL A 148 13.83 6.35 -9.98
C VAL A 148 14.37 4.97 -9.57
N GLN A 149 15.63 4.87 -9.14
CA GLN A 149 16.18 3.62 -8.61
C GLN A 149 15.54 3.23 -7.28
N GLU A 150 15.39 4.17 -6.35
CA GLU A 150 14.67 3.95 -5.09
C GLU A 150 13.21 3.52 -5.35
N TYR A 151 12.55 4.22 -6.27
CA TYR A 151 11.18 3.88 -6.66
C TYR A 151 11.08 2.46 -7.21
N GLU A 152 12.01 2.03 -8.06
CA GLU A 152 12.05 0.67 -8.61
C GLU A 152 12.17 -0.38 -7.51
N ILE A 153 13.06 -0.17 -6.53
CA ILE A 153 13.25 -1.08 -5.39
C ILE A 153 11.95 -1.18 -4.57
N VAL A 154 11.34 -0.05 -4.27
CA VAL A 154 10.11 0.00 -3.47
C VAL A 154 8.96 -0.71 -4.18
N ILE A 155 8.70 -0.38 -5.46
CA ILE A 155 7.55 -0.94 -6.16
C ILE A 155 7.71 -2.44 -6.46
N GLN A 156 8.93 -2.91 -6.70
CA GLN A 156 9.20 -4.35 -6.85
C GLN A 156 9.05 -5.09 -5.51
N GLY A 157 9.45 -4.46 -4.41
CA GLY A 157 9.27 -5.02 -3.08
C GLY A 157 7.80 -5.18 -2.68
N GLU A 158 6.94 -4.26 -3.11
CA GLU A 158 5.51 -4.28 -2.77
C GLU A 158 4.71 -5.39 -3.46
N VAL A 159 5.16 -5.90 -4.60
CA VAL A 159 4.49 -7.02 -5.28
C VAL A 159 4.98 -8.39 -4.80
N ASP A 160 6.01 -8.43 -3.96
CA ASP A 160 6.56 -9.66 -3.40
C ASP A 160 5.88 -9.99 -2.05
N LEU A 161 4.68 -10.57 -2.11
CA LEU A 161 3.95 -10.95 -0.90
C LEU A 161 4.63 -12.09 -0.12
N LYS A 162 5.45 -12.93 -0.77
CA LYS A 162 6.25 -13.93 -0.06
C LYS A 162 7.29 -13.29 0.83
N ARG A 163 7.95 -12.26 0.32
CA ARG A 163 8.91 -11.46 1.11
C ARG A 163 8.20 -10.71 2.24
N GLU A 164 7.02 -10.13 1.98
CA GLU A 164 6.21 -9.47 3.00
C GLU A 164 5.82 -10.45 4.11
N SER A 165 5.33 -11.65 3.74
CA SER A 165 5.03 -12.73 4.67
C SER A 165 6.24 -13.13 5.52
N ALA A 166 7.39 -13.35 4.89
CA ALA A 166 8.63 -13.73 5.60
C ALA A 166 9.09 -12.64 6.57
N ASN A 167 9.08 -11.37 6.13
CA ASN A 167 9.47 -10.24 6.97
C ASN A 167 8.52 -10.07 8.16
N THR A 168 7.20 -10.22 7.96
CA THR A 168 6.20 -10.14 9.04
C THR A 168 6.45 -11.23 10.08
N ARG A 169 6.73 -12.46 9.66
CA ARG A 169 7.04 -13.57 10.58
C ARG A 169 8.33 -13.34 11.35
N LEU A 170 9.40 -12.92 10.67
CA LEU A 170 10.67 -12.58 11.34
C LEU A 170 10.48 -11.45 12.36
N THR A 171 9.69 -10.45 12.02
CA THR A 171 9.35 -9.37 12.96
C THR A 171 8.58 -9.90 14.16
N ALA A 172 7.61 -10.80 13.95
CA ALA A 172 6.85 -11.43 15.04
C ALA A 172 7.76 -12.24 15.97
N GLU A 173 8.70 -13.02 15.43
CA GLU A 173 9.69 -13.78 16.20
C GLU A 173 10.60 -12.85 17.02
N TYR A 174 11.06 -11.76 16.42
CA TYR A 174 11.95 -10.79 17.10
C TYR A 174 11.26 -10.08 18.26
N PHE A 175 9.95 -9.80 18.14
CA PHE A 175 9.14 -9.10 19.13
C PHE A 175 8.24 -10.03 19.97
N GLU A 176 8.42 -11.35 19.93
CA GLU A 176 7.57 -12.33 20.62
C GLU A 176 7.38 -12.03 22.12
N ASN A 177 8.43 -11.55 22.80
CA ASN A 177 8.42 -11.22 24.23
C ASN A 177 8.24 -9.71 24.50
N SER A 178 7.87 -8.92 23.51
CA SER A 178 7.71 -7.47 23.64
C SER A 178 6.24 -7.10 23.87
N ASN A 179 5.98 -6.31 24.89
CA ASN A 179 4.66 -5.71 25.13
C ASN A 179 4.44 -4.39 24.34
N LEU A 180 5.47 -3.94 23.57
CA LEU A 180 5.43 -2.67 22.87
C LEU A 180 4.92 -2.80 21.43
N LEU A 181 5.03 -3.99 20.83
CA LEU A 181 4.66 -4.23 19.45
C LEU A 181 3.89 -5.55 19.32
N TYR A 182 2.68 -5.47 18.79
CA TYR A 182 1.92 -6.62 18.35
C TYR A 182 2.06 -6.77 16.83
N VAL A 183 2.50 -7.93 16.38
CA VAL A 183 2.64 -8.25 14.96
C VAL A 183 1.56 -9.25 14.57
N PRO A 184 0.73 -8.97 13.53
CA PRO A 184 -0.32 -9.88 13.10
C PRO A 184 0.25 -11.24 12.70
N LYS A 185 -0.47 -12.30 13.05
CA LYS A 185 -0.14 -13.67 12.64
C LYS A 185 -0.30 -13.81 11.12
N VAL A 186 0.68 -14.42 10.48
CA VAL A 186 0.63 -14.79 9.05
C VAL A 186 0.18 -16.23 8.91
N PHE A 187 -0.83 -16.48 8.06
CA PHE A 187 -1.32 -17.80 7.71
C PHE A 187 -0.62 -18.30 6.44
N SER A 188 0.54 -18.92 6.60
CA SER A 188 1.39 -19.33 5.48
C SER A 188 0.72 -20.32 4.53
N GLU A 189 -0.16 -21.19 5.05
CA GLU A 189 -0.93 -22.17 4.26
C GLU A 189 -1.99 -21.54 3.36
N LEU A 190 -2.40 -20.30 3.71
CA LEU A 190 -3.35 -19.46 2.98
C LEU A 190 -2.68 -18.24 2.34
N SER A 191 -1.38 -18.35 2.09
CA SER A 191 -0.57 -17.31 1.47
C SER A 191 0.28 -17.87 0.34
N GLY A 192 0.32 -17.16 -0.78
CA GLY A 192 1.02 -17.57 -1.99
C GLY A 192 1.91 -16.48 -2.56
N SER A 193 2.02 -16.44 -3.87
CA SER A 193 2.80 -15.42 -4.60
C SER A 193 2.01 -14.12 -4.83
N GLN A 194 0.69 -14.22 -4.93
CA GLN A 194 -0.23 -13.11 -5.23
C GLN A 194 -1.25 -12.86 -4.11
N THR A 195 -1.21 -13.69 -3.06
CA THR A 195 -2.16 -13.67 -1.94
C THR A 195 -1.40 -13.71 -0.63
N LEU A 196 -1.77 -12.85 0.32
CA LEU A 196 -1.24 -12.87 1.69
C LEU A 196 -2.40 -12.80 2.67
N THR A 197 -2.51 -13.84 3.53
CA THR A 197 -3.53 -13.92 4.57
C THR A 197 -2.88 -13.67 5.92
N ILE A 198 -3.38 -12.64 6.62
CA ILE A 198 -2.92 -12.24 7.94
C ILE A 198 -4.10 -12.05 8.89
N GLU A 199 -3.84 -12.11 10.17
CA GLU A 199 -4.79 -11.82 11.23
C GLU A 199 -5.38 -10.42 11.07
N LYS A 200 -6.71 -10.30 11.25
CA LYS A 200 -7.40 -9.02 11.28
C LYS A 200 -7.26 -8.38 12.66
N ILE A 201 -6.48 -7.31 12.72
CA ILE A 201 -6.30 -6.55 13.95
C ILE A 201 -7.44 -5.54 14.12
N LYS A 202 -7.91 -5.39 15.35
CA LYS A 202 -8.78 -4.28 15.77
C LYS A 202 -7.89 -3.21 16.40
N GLY A 203 -7.70 -2.11 15.70
CA GLY A 203 -6.85 -1.01 16.16
C GLY A 203 -7.35 0.34 15.66
N VAL A 204 -6.83 1.40 16.24
CA VAL A 204 -7.08 2.78 15.83
C VAL A 204 -5.93 3.24 14.95
N PRO A 205 -6.19 3.81 13.77
CA PRO A 205 -5.14 4.38 12.94
C PRO A 205 -4.34 5.45 13.68
N ILE A 206 -3.01 5.46 13.51
CA ILE A 206 -2.14 6.46 14.14
C ILE A 206 -2.46 7.91 13.72
N THR A 207 -3.21 8.07 12.64
CA THR A 207 -3.69 9.36 12.13
C THR A 207 -4.99 9.83 12.80
N ASP A 208 -5.65 9.00 13.57
CA ASP A 208 -6.85 9.33 14.36
C ASP A 208 -6.43 9.84 15.74
N PHE A 209 -5.93 11.08 15.76
CA PHE A 209 -5.42 11.72 16.97
C PHE A 209 -6.50 11.92 18.04
N GLU A 210 -7.77 12.13 17.66
CA GLU A 210 -8.86 12.31 18.62
C GLU A 210 -9.09 11.04 19.44
N THR A 211 -9.14 9.89 18.78
CA THR A 211 -9.31 8.60 19.47
C THR A 211 -8.05 8.18 20.24
N LEU A 212 -6.86 8.50 19.71
CA LEU A 212 -5.59 8.20 20.38
C LEU A 212 -5.41 9.04 21.64
N ASP A 213 -5.72 10.33 21.62
CA ASP A 213 -5.63 11.21 22.79
C ASP A 213 -6.54 10.72 23.93
N LEU A 214 -7.75 10.27 23.62
CA LEU A 214 -8.65 9.66 24.60
C LEU A 214 -8.06 8.39 25.21
N SER A 215 -7.37 7.56 24.43
CA SER A 215 -6.72 6.33 24.94
C SER A 215 -5.51 6.64 25.82
N LEU A 216 -4.74 7.68 25.50
CA LEU A 216 -3.57 8.11 26.27
C LEU A 216 -3.96 8.74 27.62
N ILE A 217 -5.10 9.41 27.71
CA ILE A 217 -5.63 9.93 28.98
C ILE A 217 -5.87 8.78 29.97
N HIS A 218 -6.40 7.66 29.53
CA HIS A 218 -6.61 6.48 30.39
C HIS A 218 -5.32 5.79 30.84
N ILE A 219 -4.23 5.91 30.09
CA ILE A 219 -2.91 5.34 30.44
C ILE A 219 -2.15 6.25 31.42
N SER A 220 -2.38 7.56 31.38
CA SER A 220 -1.65 8.53 32.21
C SER A 220 -2.32 8.79 33.58
N GLU A 221 -3.61 8.49 33.75
CA GLU A 221 -4.30 8.72 35.02
C GLU A 221 -3.86 7.81 36.19
N PRO A 222 -3.51 6.52 36.01
CA PRO A 222 -3.06 5.70 37.13
C PRO A 222 -1.78 6.17 37.82
N THR A 223 -0.94 6.92 37.10
CA THR A 223 0.33 7.42 37.65
C THR A 223 0.21 8.75 38.39
N ARG A 224 -0.91 9.47 38.24
CA ARG A 224 -1.17 10.71 39.02
C ARG A 224 -1.74 10.49 40.42
N GLN A 225 -2.21 9.29 40.72
CA GLN A 225 -2.76 8.97 42.08
C GLN A 225 -1.74 8.39 43.07
N LEU A 226 -0.47 8.25 42.63
CA LEU A 226 0.61 7.69 43.47
C LEU A 226 1.73 8.70 43.80
N CYS A 227 1.50 10.01 43.63
CA CYS A 227 2.39 11.07 44.09
C CYS A 227 1.74 11.99 45.10
#